data_04cb25030204c826fb41af465f83110f
#
_entry.id   04cb25030204c826fb41af465f83110f
#
_cell.length_a   1.000
_cell.length_b   1.000
_cell.length_c   1.000
_cell.angle_alpha   90.00
_cell.angle_beta   90.00
_cell.angle_gamma   90.00
#
_symmetry.space_group_name_H-M   'P 1'
#
loop_
_entity.id
_entity.type
_entity.pdbx_description
1 polymer ?
#
loop_
_entity_poly.entity_id
_entity_poly.type
_entity_poly.pdbx_seq_one_letter_code
_entity_poly.pdbx_strand_id
1 'polypeptide(L)'
;MKRIAFYLSLVLVVLVLASCKKGQKNLFTPTSSGRPYEVLVVVNKPVWDRPAGRALFDVLDTNVPGLPQAERSFRISNVDPQHFDRVLKIFRNIIIVDIQDIYTQPKLKFSRDVYASPQMIMTIQAPNEDEFEEFVAKNSKVIIDFFVKAEMNRQITLLKQKHSDVISTKVGSIFDCDIWVPVELANYKEGKDFLWASTNRCLLYTSP
;
A
#
# COMPACT_ATOMS: atom_id res chain seq x y z
N MET A 1 -31.87 49.35 1.47
CA MET A 1 -30.73 48.88 2.32
C MET A 1 -31.03 47.59 3.04
N LYS A 2 -32.14 47.37 3.71
CA LYS A 2 -32.41 46.08 4.45
C LYS A 2 -32.45 44.82 3.57
N ARG A 3 -32.96 44.89 2.33
CA ARG A 3 -32.99 43.75 1.39
C ARG A 3 -31.61 43.34 0.88
N ILE A 4 -30.72 44.31 0.66
CA ILE A 4 -29.35 44.05 0.22
C ILE A 4 -28.53 43.37 1.33
N ALA A 5 -28.69 43.82 2.57
CA ALA A 5 -28.07 43.22 3.75
C ALA A 5 -28.50 41.74 3.94
N PHE A 6 -29.80 41.46 3.68
CA PHE A 6 -30.31 40.09 3.75
C PHE A 6 -29.71 39.15 2.71
N TYR A 7 -29.59 39.60 1.46
CA TYR A 7 -28.93 38.78 0.41
C TYR A 7 -27.44 38.60 0.65
N LEU A 8 -26.77 39.64 1.18
CA LEU A 8 -25.34 39.51 1.55
C LEU A 8 -25.13 38.50 2.68
N SER A 9 -26.01 38.48 3.67
CA SER A 9 -26.00 37.51 4.77
C SER A 9 -26.27 36.09 4.26
N LEU A 10 -27.22 35.91 3.32
CA LEU A 10 -27.50 34.60 2.72
C LEU A 10 -26.33 34.05 1.92
N VAL A 11 -25.65 34.90 1.12
CA VAL A 11 -24.46 34.53 0.37
C VAL A 11 -23.31 34.15 1.30
N LEU A 12 -23.12 34.86 2.41
CA LEU A 12 -22.11 34.55 3.41
C LEU A 12 -22.35 33.19 4.07
N VAL A 13 -23.59 32.85 4.39
CA VAL A 13 -23.97 31.55 4.95
C VAL A 13 -23.72 30.42 3.96
N VAL A 14 -24.04 30.63 2.67
CA VAL A 14 -23.77 29.63 1.62
C VAL A 14 -22.26 29.40 1.42
N LEU A 15 -21.44 30.45 1.48
CA LEU A 15 -19.98 30.36 1.39
C LEU A 15 -19.34 29.58 2.57
N VAL A 16 -19.89 29.74 3.77
CA VAL A 16 -19.44 28.99 4.96
C VAL A 16 -19.81 27.50 4.86
N LEU A 17 -20.97 27.18 4.29
CA LEU A 17 -21.40 25.78 4.07
C LEU A 17 -20.65 25.10 2.93
N ALA A 18 -20.13 25.85 1.96
CA ALA A 18 -19.31 25.36 0.85
C ALA A 18 -17.84 25.15 1.23
N SER A 19 -17.43 25.44 2.48
CA SER A 19 -16.12 25.09 3.00
C SER A 19 -16.00 23.57 3.10
N CYS A 20 -15.86 22.96 1.92
CA CYS A 20 -15.70 21.53 1.73
C CYS A 20 -14.55 20.99 2.58
N LYS A 21 -14.86 19.99 3.36
CA LYS A 21 -13.97 19.04 4.01
C LYS A 21 -12.90 18.53 3.04
N LYS A 22 -11.86 19.30 2.80
CA LYS A 22 -10.56 18.70 2.49
C LYS A 22 -10.21 17.90 3.72
N GLY A 23 -10.09 16.57 3.55
CA GLY A 23 -9.83 15.65 4.65
C GLY A 23 -8.75 16.21 5.56
N GLN A 24 -9.13 16.62 6.75
CA GLN A 24 -8.18 16.98 7.80
C GLN A 24 -7.33 15.72 8.02
N LYS A 25 -6.07 15.74 7.58
CA LYS A 25 -5.07 14.85 8.14
C LYS A 25 -5.07 15.18 9.63
N ASN A 26 -5.65 14.29 10.42
CA ASN A 26 -5.56 14.41 11.86
C ASN A 26 -4.08 14.52 12.20
N LEU A 27 -3.67 15.60 12.82
CA LEU A 27 -2.28 15.86 13.26
C LEU A 27 -1.72 14.75 14.16
N PHE A 28 -2.55 13.82 14.56
CA PHE A 28 -2.25 12.68 15.45
C PHE A 28 -2.37 11.30 14.77
N THR A 29 -2.50 11.22 13.44
CA THR A 29 -2.52 9.92 12.78
C THR A 29 -1.12 9.31 12.83
N PRO A 30 -0.92 8.15 13.48
CA PRO A 30 0.40 7.55 13.60
C PRO A 30 0.92 7.13 12.23
N THR A 31 2.25 7.06 12.12
CA THR A 31 2.89 6.47 10.94
C THR A 31 2.58 4.98 10.88
N SER A 32 2.27 4.48 9.70
CA SER A 32 2.04 3.05 9.50
C SER A 32 3.31 2.22 9.75
N SER A 33 3.13 1.03 10.31
CA SER A 33 4.19 0.05 10.58
C SER A 33 4.20 -1.07 9.52
N GLY A 34 5.16 -1.99 9.65
CA GLY A 34 5.34 -3.12 8.76
C GLY A 34 6.36 -2.85 7.66
N ARG A 35 6.83 -3.92 7.04
CA ARG A 35 7.84 -3.88 5.96
C ARG A 35 7.17 -3.62 4.61
N PRO A 36 7.91 -3.13 3.61
CA PRO A 36 7.43 -3.13 2.23
C PRO A 36 6.96 -4.52 1.81
N TYR A 37 5.85 -4.58 1.07
CA TYR A 37 5.22 -5.82 0.61
C TYR A 37 4.85 -6.81 1.72
N GLU A 38 4.60 -6.33 2.93
CA GLU A 38 4.02 -7.11 4.02
C GLU A 38 2.51 -6.84 4.10
N VAL A 39 1.71 -7.91 4.20
CA VAL A 39 0.25 -7.85 4.29
C VAL A 39 -0.20 -8.60 5.54
N LEU A 40 -0.96 -7.92 6.40
CA LEU A 40 -1.63 -8.52 7.55
C LEU A 40 -3.05 -8.91 7.17
N VAL A 41 -3.39 -10.18 7.31
CA VAL A 41 -4.74 -10.71 7.07
C VAL A 41 -5.45 -10.89 8.41
N VAL A 42 -6.53 -10.13 8.60
CA VAL A 42 -7.42 -10.26 9.76
C VAL A 42 -8.52 -11.25 9.40
N VAL A 43 -8.47 -12.43 9.99
CA VAL A 43 -9.34 -13.55 9.63
C VAL A 43 -9.50 -14.50 10.82
N ASN A 44 -10.68 -15.06 11.03
CA ASN A 44 -10.89 -16.10 12.03
C ASN A 44 -10.01 -17.32 11.71
N LYS A 45 -9.31 -17.85 12.73
CA LYS A 45 -8.39 -18.97 12.54
C LYS A 45 -9.03 -20.19 11.86
N PRO A 46 -10.26 -20.63 12.20
CA PRO A 46 -10.90 -21.72 11.48
C PRO A 46 -11.10 -21.48 9.99
N VAL A 47 -11.42 -20.25 9.58
CA VAL A 47 -11.55 -19.87 8.16
C VAL A 47 -10.19 -19.89 7.47
N TRP A 48 -9.15 -19.39 8.15
CA TRP A 48 -7.79 -19.37 7.60
C TRP A 48 -7.24 -20.76 7.30
N ASP A 49 -7.55 -21.74 8.12
CA ASP A 49 -7.07 -23.13 8.00
C ASP A 49 -7.89 -23.96 7.00
N ARG A 50 -9.04 -23.44 6.49
CA ARG A 50 -9.94 -24.08 5.52
C ARG A 50 -9.70 -23.59 4.07
N PRO A 51 -10.36 -24.19 3.04
CA PRO A 51 -10.17 -23.83 1.64
C PRO A 51 -10.29 -22.34 1.34
N ALA A 52 -11.26 -21.65 1.92
CA ALA A 52 -11.45 -20.21 1.76
C ALA A 52 -10.19 -19.40 2.16
N GLY A 53 -9.63 -19.67 3.33
CA GLY A 53 -8.38 -19.01 3.77
C GLY A 53 -7.18 -19.42 2.93
N ARG A 54 -7.11 -20.68 2.49
CA ARG A 54 -6.06 -21.17 1.60
C ARG A 54 -6.10 -20.48 0.25
N ALA A 55 -7.27 -20.28 -0.34
CA ALA A 55 -7.43 -19.56 -1.60
C ALA A 55 -6.87 -18.12 -1.51
N LEU A 56 -7.16 -17.41 -0.41
CA LEU A 56 -6.58 -16.08 -0.18
C LEU A 56 -5.06 -16.13 0.00
N PHE A 57 -4.58 -17.12 0.76
CA PHE A 57 -3.14 -17.32 0.94
C PHE A 57 -2.46 -17.55 -0.41
N ASP A 58 -2.97 -18.44 -1.26
CA ASP A 58 -2.38 -18.81 -2.55
C ASP A 58 -2.34 -17.61 -3.52
N VAL A 59 -3.36 -16.75 -3.50
CA VAL A 59 -3.37 -15.48 -4.25
C VAL A 59 -2.24 -14.57 -3.78
N LEU A 60 -2.03 -14.42 -2.48
CA LEU A 60 -1.01 -13.53 -1.93
C LEU A 60 0.41 -14.13 -2.04
N ASP A 61 0.54 -15.46 -2.03
CA ASP A 61 1.81 -16.20 -2.13
C ASP A 61 2.32 -16.32 -3.58
N THR A 62 1.64 -15.68 -4.53
CA THR A 62 2.03 -15.66 -5.94
C THR A 62 3.42 -15.06 -6.12
N ASN A 63 4.22 -15.66 -7.00
CA ASN A 63 5.56 -15.18 -7.32
C ASN A 63 5.52 -13.89 -8.16
N VAL A 64 6.52 -13.03 -7.96
CA VAL A 64 6.74 -11.84 -8.78
C VAL A 64 7.10 -12.31 -10.20
N PRO A 65 6.33 -11.90 -11.23
CA PRO A 65 6.59 -12.33 -12.60
C PRO A 65 7.90 -11.72 -13.14
N GLY A 66 8.61 -12.51 -13.95
CA GLY A 66 9.80 -12.05 -14.68
C GLY A 66 11.12 -12.11 -13.88
N LEU A 67 11.10 -12.56 -12.63
CA LEU A 67 12.34 -12.78 -11.88
C LEU A 67 12.97 -14.14 -12.24
N PRO A 68 14.32 -14.21 -12.31
CA PRO A 68 15.03 -15.46 -12.60
C PRO A 68 14.83 -16.53 -11.52
N GLN A 69 14.61 -16.11 -10.29
CA GLN A 69 14.31 -16.96 -9.14
C GLN A 69 12.91 -16.65 -8.64
N ALA A 70 12.21 -17.68 -8.14
CA ALA A 70 10.88 -17.51 -7.57
C ALA A 70 10.95 -16.71 -6.28
N GLU A 71 10.40 -15.50 -6.29
CA GLU A 71 10.27 -14.63 -5.13
C GLU A 71 8.79 -14.31 -4.89
N ARG A 72 8.35 -14.44 -3.65
CA ARG A 72 6.95 -14.19 -3.27
C ARG A 72 6.62 -12.71 -3.35
N SER A 73 5.45 -12.39 -3.87
CA SER A 73 4.97 -11.01 -3.98
C SER A 73 4.78 -10.34 -2.62
N PHE A 74 4.35 -11.10 -1.61
CA PHE A 74 4.08 -10.56 -0.28
C PHE A 74 4.61 -11.44 0.85
N ARG A 75 4.95 -10.79 1.97
CA ARG A 75 5.07 -11.45 3.27
C ARG A 75 3.70 -11.45 3.92
N ILE A 76 3.19 -12.63 4.24
CA ILE A 76 1.83 -12.81 4.74
C ILE A 76 1.91 -13.12 6.23
N SER A 77 1.17 -12.34 7.01
CA SER A 77 0.90 -12.60 8.42
C SER A 77 -0.62 -12.66 8.61
N ASN A 78 -1.11 -13.50 9.51
CA ASN A 78 -2.53 -13.53 9.84
C ASN A 78 -2.75 -13.31 11.34
N VAL A 79 -3.93 -12.80 11.66
CA VAL A 79 -4.36 -12.55 13.04
C VAL A 79 -5.86 -12.79 13.18
N ASP A 80 -6.26 -13.39 14.29
CA ASP A 80 -7.67 -13.50 14.62
C ASP A 80 -8.26 -12.11 14.93
N PRO A 81 -9.50 -11.80 14.48
CA PRO A 81 -10.15 -10.51 14.75
C PRO A 81 -10.17 -10.11 16.23
N GLN A 82 -10.22 -11.07 17.16
CA GLN A 82 -10.19 -10.80 18.59
C GLN A 82 -8.83 -10.23 19.06
N HIS A 83 -7.75 -10.54 18.35
CA HIS A 83 -6.40 -10.07 18.64
C HIS A 83 -5.96 -8.90 17.74
N PHE A 84 -6.83 -8.40 16.89
CA PHE A 84 -6.57 -7.25 16.04
C PHE A 84 -6.62 -5.95 16.85
N ASP A 85 -5.56 -5.71 17.61
CA ASP A 85 -5.41 -4.64 18.58
C ASP A 85 -4.84 -3.33 17.97
N ARG A 86 -4.53 -2.35 18.84
CA ARG A 86 -4.02 -1.04 18.43
C ARG A 86 -2.65 -1.12 17.73
N VAL A 87 -1.82 -2.11 18.06
CA VAL A 87 -0.49 -2.28 17.46
C VAL A 87 -0.61 -2.84 16.05
N LEU A 88 -1.49 -3.81 15.86
CA LEU A 88 -1.72 -4.43 14.56
C LEU A 88 -2.54 -3.53 13.62
N LYS A 89 -3.42 -2.69 14.16
CA LYS A 89 -4.19 -1.71 13.36
C LYS A 89 -3.34 -0.70 12.61
N ILE A 90 -2.12 -0.41 13.05
CA ILE A 90 -1.23 0.51 12.32
C ILE A 90 -0.43 -0.14 11.19
N PHE A 91 -0.62 -1.43 10.88
CA PHE A 91 0.01 -2.07 9.73
C PHE A 91 -0.33 -1.31 8.43
N ARG A 92 0.65 -1.23 7.54
CA ARG A 92 0.55 -0.44 6.29
C ARG A 92 -0.37 -1.06 5.24
N ASN A 93 -0.48 -2.39 5.19
CA ASN A 93 -1.38 -3.13 4.31
C ASN A 93 -2.17 -4.15 5.13
N ILE A 94 -3.47 -4.05 5.09
CA ILE A 94 -4.37 -4.92 5.85
C ILE A 94 -5.44 -5.49 4.92
N ILE A 95 -5.69 -6.79 5.03
CA ILE A 95 -6.88 -7.43 4.49
C ILE A 95 -7.78 -7.82 5.66
N ILE A 96 -9.05 -7.45 5.61
CA ILE A 96 -10.07 -7.87 6.56
C ILE A 96 -10.99 -8.83 5.84
N VAL A 97 -11.06 -10.08 6.32
CA VAL A 97 -11.99 -11.10 5.86
C VAL A 97 -13.28 -10.99 6.66
N ASP A 98 -14.38 -10.70 5.99
CA ASP A 98 -15.68 -10.42 6.59
C ASP A 98 -16.76 -11.30 5.93
N ILE A 99 -16.91 -12.53 6.46
CA ILE A 99 -17.86 -13.53 5.96
C ILE A 99 -19.06 -13.54 6.88
N GLN A 100 -20.22 -13.14 6.39
CA GLN A 100 -21.47 -13.06 7.13
C GLN A 100 -22.67 -13.31 6.20
N ASP A 101 -23.67 -14.05 6.68
CA ASP A 101 -24.88 -14.41 5.94
C ASP A 101 -25.80 -13.22 5.57
N ILE A 102 -25.55 -12.07 6.17
CA ILE A 102 -26.25 -10.81 5.83
C ILE A 102 -25.87 -10.25 4.45
N TYR A 103 -24.76 -10.70 3.89
CA TYR A 103 -24.33 -10.27 2.55
C TYR A 103 -25.06 -11.08 1.47
N THR A 104 -25.48 -10.38 0.41
CA THR A 104 -26.18 -11.02 -0.73
C THR A 104 -25.23 -11.43 -1.85
N GLN A 105 -24.02 -10.90 -1.85
CA GLN A 105 -22.97 -11.19 -2.84
C GLN A 105 -21.59 -10.77 -2.32
N PRO A 106 -20.52 -11.41 -2.81
CA PRO A 106 -19.18 -11.02 -2.46
C PRO A 106 -18.80 -9.63 -2.99
N LYS A 107 -17.97 -8.89 -2.23
CA LYS A 107 -17.56 -7.52 -2.57
C LYS A 107 -16.21 -7.16 -1.99
N LEU A 108 -15.41 -6.40 -2.76
CA LEU A 108 -14.22 -5.70 -2.26
C LEU A 108 -14.59 -4.29 -1.80
N LYS A 109 -14.13 -3.91 -0.62
CA LYS A 109 -14.16 -2.53 -0.12
C LYS A 109 -12.74 -2.05 0.11
N PHE A 110 -12.46 -0.82 -0.27
CA PHE A 110 -11.15 -0.21 -0.15
C PHE A 110 -11.20 0.99 0.79
N SER A 111 -10.23 1.08 1.70
CA SER A 111 -10.10 2.20 2.62
C SER A 111 -8.64 2.63 2.70
N ARG A 112 -8.43 3.92 2.97
CA ARG A 112 -7.11 4.52 3.07
C ARG A 112 -6.98 5.28 4.38
N ASP A 113 -5.80 5.17 5.02
CA ASP A 113 -5.42 5.99 6.18
C ASP A 113 -6.45 5.97 7.32
N VAL A 114 -6.98 4.78 7.64
CA VAL A 114 -8.03 4.61 8.67
C VAL A 114 -7.43 4.69 10.08
N TYR A 115 -6.35 3.95 10.33
CA TYR A 115 -5.72 3.86 11.66
C TYR A 115 -4.32 4.46 11.69
N ALA A 116 -3.66 4.53 10.53
CA ALA A 116 -2.30 5.04 10.36
C ALA A 116 -2.14 5.64 8.96
N SER A 117 -1.07 6.37 8.70
CA SER A 117 -0.77 6.90 7.36
C SER A 117 0.73 6.75 7.05
N PRO A 118 1.05 6.31 5.80
CA PRO A 118 0.18 5.87 4.71
C PRO A 118 -0.30 4.41 4.90
N GLN A 119 -1.60 4.17 4.87
CA GLN A 119 -2.18 2.84 5.10
C GLN A 119 -3.18 2.48 4.01
N MET A 120 -3.22 1.22 3.59
CA MET A 120 -4.22 0.68 2.68
C MET A 120 -4.90 -0.53 3.32
N ILE A 121 -6.23 -0.51 3.32
CA ILE A 121 -7.06 -1.59 3.86
C ILE A 121 -8.00 -2.09 2.77
N MET A 122 -8.03 -3.40 2.57
CA MET A 122 -9.01 -4.09 1.75
C MET A 122 -9.90 -4.93 2.65
N THR A 123 -11.22 -4.75 2.57
CA THR A 123 -12.18 -5.67 3.20
C THR A 123 -12.81 -6.52 2.11
N ILE A 124 -12.73 -7.85 2.28
CA ILE A 124 -13.36 -8.83 1.40
C ILE A 124 -14.58 -9.34 2.11
N GLN A 125 -15.76 -8.97 1.62
CA GLN A 125 -17.05 -9.40 2.16
C GLN A 125 -17.60 -10.55 1.33
N ALA A 126 -18.20 -11.55 1.98
CA ALA A 126 -18.90 -12.65 1.31
C ALA A 126 -20.01 -13.21 2.19
N PRO A 127 -21.07 -13.81 1.61
CA PRO A 127 -22.14 -14.42 2.40
C PRO A 127 -21.71 -15.72 3.09
N ASN A 128 -20.80 -16.49 2.49
CA ASN A 128 -20.30 -17.77 2.99
C ASN A 128 -18.87 -18.02 2.47
N GLU A 129 -18.25 -19.11 2.93
CA GLU A 129 -16.85 -19.44 2.58
C GLU A 129 -16.68 -19.90 1.14
N ASP A 130 -17.66 -20.62 0.58
CA ASP A 130 -17.58 -21.11 -0.80
C ASP A 130 -17.57 -19.95 -1.80
N GLU A 131 -18.49 -19.00 -1.62
CA GLU A 131 -18.52 -17.78 -2.46
C GLU A 131 -17.29 -16.89 -2.23
N PHE A 132 -16.76 -16.86 -1.01
CA PHE A 132 -15.51 -16.14 -0.72
C PHE A 132 -14.34 -16.75 -1.49
N GLU A 133 -14.19 -18.08 -1.48
CA GLU A 133 -13.13 -18.81 -2.19
C GLU A 133 -13.14 -18.52 -3.69
N GLU A 134 -14.31 -18.72 -4.34
CA GLU A 134 -14.49 -18.44 -5.76
C GLU A 134 -14.21 -16.98 -6.11
N PHE A 135 -14.70 -16.06 -5.27
CA PHE A 135 -14.54 -14.62 -5.49
C PHE A 135 -13.09 -14.17 -5.38
N VAL A 136 -12.34 -14.67 -4.40
CA VAL A 136 -10.91 -14.36 -4.21
C VAL A 136 -10.10 -14.88 -5.39
N ALA A 137 -10.34 -16.12 -5.83
CA ALA A 137 -9.65 -16.70 -6.99
C ALA A 137 -9.91 -15.87 -8.27
N LYS A 138 -11.16 -15.50 -8.52
CA LYS A 138 -11.57 -14.69 -9.66
C LYS A 138 -10.98 -13.26 -9.65
N ASN A 139 -10.79 -12.69 -8.47
CA ASN A 139 -10.31 -11.32 -8.29
C ASN A 139 -8.83 -11.24 -7.89
N SER A 140 -8.07 -12.33 -8.05
CA SER A 140 -6.66 -12.44 -7.65
C SER A 140 -5.81 -11.27 -8.13
N LYS A 141 -5.92 -10.91 -9.41
CA LYS A 141 -5.19 -9.77 -9.99
C LYS A 141 -5.53 -8.44 -9.32
N VAL A 142 -6.80 -8.18 -9.00
CA VAL A 142 -7.23 -6.93 -8.35
C VAL A 142 -6.66 -6.85 -6.94
N ILE A 143 -6.64 -7.96 -6.20
CA ILE A 143 -6.11 -8.06 -4.84
C ILE A 143 -4.61 -7.77 -4.85
N ILE A 144 -3.84 -8.43 -5.74
CA ILE A 144 -2.39 -8.24 -5.86
C ILE A 144 -2.08 -6.81 -6.29
N ASP A 145 -2.69 -6.33 -7.38
CA ASP A 145 -2.43 -5.00 -7.95
C ASP A 145 -2.70 -3.88 -6.94
N PHE A 146 -3.71 -4.04 -6.08
CA PHE A 146 -4.05 -3.03 -5.07
C PHE A 146 -2.88 -2.76 -4.12
N PHE A 147 -2.26 -3.79 -3.57
CA PHE A 147 -1.15 -3.64 -2.63
C PHE A 147 0.18 -3.34 -3.33
N VAL A 148 0.44 -3.95 -4.49
CA VAL A 148 1.63 -3.64 -5.29
C VAL A 148 1.65 -2.15 -5.67
N LYS A 149 0.55 -1.62 -6.20
CA LYS A 149 0.43 -0.19 -6.52
C LYS A 149 0.59 0.71 -5.30
N ALA A 150 0.07 0.28 -4.15
CA ALA A 150 0.24 1.01 -2.90
C ALA A 150 1.73 1.12 -2.50
N GLU A 151 2.48 0.01 -2.57
CA GLU A 151 3.91 0.00 -2.28
C GLU A 151 4.71 0.82 -3.29
N MET A 152 4.44 0.67 -4.59
CA MET A 152 5.07 1.48 -5.63
C MET A 152 4.84 2.98 -5.41
N ASN A 153 3.62 3.39 -5.10
CA ASN A 153 3.30 4.78 -4.83
C ASN A 153 4.02 5.33 -3.60
N ARG A 154 4.20 4.52 -2.55
CA ARG A 154 5.00 4.88 -1.37
C ARG A 154 6.46 5.10 -1.74
N GLN A 155 7.04 4.19 -2.52
CA GLN A 155 8.43 4.31 -2.99
C GLN A 155 8.61 5.55 -3.87
N ILE A 156 7.72 5.78 -4.83
CA ILE A 156 7.75 6.98 -5.69
C ILE A 156 7.66 8.25 -4.83
N THR A 157 6.80 8.27 -3.81
CA THR A 157 6.66 9.43 -2.92
C THR A 157 7.93 9.70 -2.12
N LEU A 158 8.60 8.65 -1.63
CA LEU A 158 9.88 8.77 -0.94
C LEU A 158 10.97 9.27 -1.87
N LEU A 159 11.09 8.70 -3.07
CA LEU A 159 12.09 9.10 -4.06
C LEU A 159 11.87 10.53 -4.57
N LYS A 160 10.61 10.98 -4.71
CA LYS A 160 10.32 12.39 -5.02
C LYS A 160 10.85 13.37 -3.98
N GLN A 161 10.85 12.96 -2.72
CA GLN A 161 11.34 13.81 -1.63
C GLN A 161 12.84 13.70 -1.42
N LYS A 162 13.42 12.53 -1.71
CA LYS A 162 14.81 12.25 -1.41
C LYS A 162 15.38 11.21 -2.39
N HIS A 163 16.11 11.68 -3.39
CA HIS A 163 16.82 10.85 -4.36
C HIS A 163 18.24 11.39 -4.60
N SER A 164 19.07 10.62 -5.26
CA SER A 164 20.43 11.00 -5.61
C SER A 164 20.45 11.82 -6.89
N ASP A 165 20.54 13.16 -6.80
CA ASP A 165 20.62 14.05 -7.96
C ASP A 165 21.85 13.75 -8.81
N VAL A 166 22.96 13.38 -8.18
CA VAL A 166 24.22 13.05 -8.88
C VAL A 166 24.03 11.87 -9.82
N ILE A 167 23.41 10.78 -9.34
CA ILE A 167 23.20 9.58 -10.18
C ILE A 167 22.13 9.85 -11.23
N SER A 168 21.04 10.53 -10.86
CA SER A 168 19.98 10.89 -11.80
C SER A 168 20.52 11.74 -12.97
N THR A 169 21.34 12.75 -12.68
CA THR A 169 21.97 13.59 -13.71
C THR A 169 22.89 12.77 -14.62
N LYS A 170 23.69 11.85 -14.06
CA LYS A 170 24.57 10.99 -14.86
C LYS A 170 23.81 10.01 -15.73
N VAL A 171 22.75 9.40 -15.21
CA VAL A 171 21.88 8.54 -16.02
C VAL A 171 21.26 9.31 -17.16
N GLY A 172 20.73 10.50 -16.90
CA GLY A 172 20.18 11.37 -17.94
C GLY A 172 21.22 11.72 -19.03
N SER A 173 22.46 12.00 -18.64
CA SER A 173 23.53 12.35 -19.60
C SER A 173 24.03 11.18 -20.45
N ILE A 174 24.00 9.96 -19.93
CA ILE A 174 24.50 8.75 -20.62
C ILE A 174 23.40 8.08 -21.45
N PHE A 175 22.19 8.00 -20.90
CA PHE A 175 21.12 7.16 -21.44
C PHE A 175 19.90 7.93 -21.93
N ASP A 176 19.90 9.26 -21.84
CA ASP A 176 18.76 10.13 -22.21
C ASP A 176 17.43 9.69 -21.55
N CYS A 177 17.48 9.33 -20.28
CA CYS A 177 16.32 8.93 -19.50
C CYS A 177 16.38 9.45 -18.06
N ASP A 178 15.21 9.66 -17.45
CA ASP A 178 15.07 10.08 -16.06
C ASP A 178 14.85 8.88 -15.16
N ILE A 179 15.66 8.77 -14.11
CA ILE A 179 15.51 7.76 -13.06
C ILE A 179 15.78 8.37 -11.68
N TRP A 180 14.95 8.05 -10.72
CA TRP A 180 15.21 8.38 -9.34
C TRP A 180 15.75 7.16 -8.59
N VAL A 181 16.89 7.31 -7.99
CA VAL A 181 17.50 6.28 -7.15
C VAL A 181 17.69 6.76 -5.71
N PRO A 182 17.63 5.89 -4.71
CA PRO A 182 17.85 6.26 -3.32
C PRO A 182 19.20 6.96 -3.10
N VAL A 183 19.25 7.94 -2.20
CA VAL A 183 20.50 8.65 -1.86
C VAL A 183 21.56 7.75 -1.24
N GLU A 184 21.15 6.60 -0.70
CA GLU A 184 22.04 5.59 -0.14
C GLU A 184 22.94 4.94 -1.20
N LEU A 185 22.58 5.02 -2.49
CA LEU A 185 23.39 4.61 -3.63
C LEU A 185 24.42 5.71 -3.94
N ALA A 186 25.32 5.97 -3.00
CA ALA A 186 26.26 7.10 -3.07
C ALA A 186 27.52 6.83 -3.90
N ASN A 187 27.90 5.56 -4.07
CA ASN A 187 29.06 5.17 -4.89
C ASN A 187 28.60 4.79 -6.27
N TYR A 188 29.35 5.22 -7.27
CA TYR A 188 29.08 4.84 -8.65
C TYR A 188 30.37 4.61 -9.45
N LYS A 189 30.25 3.79 -10.50
CA LYS A 189 31.21 3.66 -11.58
C LYS A 189 30.52 3.98 -12.89
N GLU A 190 31.20 4.78 -13.71
CA GLU A 190 30.72 5.20 -15.02
C GLU A 190 31.57 4.54 -16.09
N GLY A 191 30.95 4.03 -17.14
CA GLY A 191 31.56 3.51 -18.34
C GLY A 191 30.86 4.06 -19.58
N LYS A 192 31.33 3.68 -20.76
CA LYS A 192 30.79 4.20 -22.01
C LYS A 192 29.29 3.96 -22.17
N ASP A 193 28.83 2.76 -21.80
CA ASP A 193 27.43 2.32 -22.01
C ASP A 193 26.83 1.74 -20.73
N PHE A 194 27.39 2.04 -19.56
CA PHE A 194 26.87 1.59 -18.28
C PHE A 194 27.13 2.57 -17.15
N LEU A 195 26.26 2.56 -16.16
CA LEU A 195 26.44 3.17 -14.86
C LEU A 195 26.09 2.16 -13.79
N TRP A 196 27.04 1.91 -12.88
CA TRP A 196 26.82 1.06 -11.72
C TRP A 196 26.77 1.92 -10.47
N ALA A 197 25.76 1.69 -9.61
CA ALA A 197 25.63 2.41 -8.35
C ALA A 197 25.41 1.43 -7.19
N SER A 198 26.00 1.72 -6.02
CA SER A 198 25.90 0.87 -4.84
C SER A 198 25.90 1.66 -3.54
N THR A 199 25.49 0.97 -2.47
CA THR A 199 25.66 1.43 -1.10
C THR A 199 27.03 1.02 -0.57
N ASN A 200 27.62 1.81 0.36
CA ASN A 200 28.89 1.49 1.03
C ASN A 200 28.86 0.18 1.86
N ARG A 201 27.67 -0.42 2.04
CA ARG A 201 27.52 -1.61 2.89
C ARG A 201 28.11 -2.89 2.29
N CYS A 202 28.41 -2.94 0.99
CA CYS A 202 29.01 -4.13 0.36
C CYS A 202 30.51 -4.31 0.59
N LEU A 203 31.22 -3.35 1.16
CA LEU A 203 32.68 -3.44 1.36
C LEU A 203 33.10 -4.13 2.68
N LEU A 204 32.15 -4.53 3.53
CA LEU A 204 32.46 -5.15 4.83
C LEU A 204 32.63 -6.68 4.78
N TYR A 205 32.48 -7.32 3.62
CA TYR A 205 32.57 -8.77 3.48
C TYR A 205 33.75 -9.28 2.63
N THR A 206 34.68 -8.41 2.28
CA THR A 206 35.94 -8.82 1.65
C THR A 206 37.13 -8.34 2.46
N SER A 207 37.29 -8.89 3.65
CA SER A 207 38.59 -8.99 4.32
C SER A 207 38.99 -10.46 4.34
N PRO A 208 40.26 -10.76 3.94
CA PRO A 208 40.75 -12.13 3.86
C PRO A 208 40.86 -12.81 5.22
#